data_25f5adbd1c3dc4aa8d3fd79e53b4ca9d
#
_entry.id   25f5adbd1c3dc4aa8d3fd79e53b4ca9d
#
_cell.length_a   1.000
_cell.length_b   1.000
_cell.length_c   1.000
_cell.angle_alpha   90.00
_cell.angle_beta   90.00
_cell.angle_gamma   90.00
#
_symmetry.space_group_name_H-M   'P 1'
#
loop_
_entity.id
_entity.type
_entity.pdbx_description
1 polymer ?
#
loop_
_entity_poly.entity_id
_entity_poly.type
_entity_poly.pdbx_seq_one_letter_code
_entity_poly.pdbx_strand_id
1 'polypeptide(L)'
;AQVCDLLRVRGSERELAKIVSRTVGAGVGLTPSADDFFCGMFLAMNCLEWETMKKAVEAGIREAVGKKRTTRVSEEMLLFHVGHLFPRIYLKLAEAFLTGGGDLEKVMERLSKVGHSSGIDMACGMAAAFRIFIGVCEGGDCVEKNCGSKKCVF
;
A
#
# COMPACT_ATOMS: atom_id res chain seq x y z
N ALA A 1 -3.51 9.53 -9.52
CA ALA A 1 -4.17 9.05 -10.73
C ALA A 1 -3.31 8.00 -11.45
N GLN A 2 -2.05 8.28 -11.80
CA GLN A 2 -1.20 7.37 -12.60
C GLN A 2 -0.95 5.99 -11.97
N VAL A 3 -0.72 5.89 -10.66
CA VAL A 3 -0.49 4.61 -9.97
C VAL A 3 -1.75 3.75 -9.98
N CYS A 4 -2.91 4.35 -9.71
CA CYS A 4 -4.19 3.62 -9.71
C CYS A 4 -4.61 3.17 -11.13
N ASP A 5 -4.33 3.98 -12.15
CA ASP A 5 -4.66 3.64 -13.53
C ASP A 5 -3.78 2.51 -14.07
N LEU A 6 -2.52 2.46 -13.66
CA LEU A 6 -1.58 1.40 -14.06
C LEU A 6 -1.83 0.06 -13.36
N LEU A 7 -2.34 0.10 -12.14
CA LEU A 7 -2.76 -1.12 -11.45
C LEU A 7 -4.04 -1.71 -12.05
N ARG A 8 -4.87 -0.89 -12.72
CA ARG A 8 -6.09 -1.34 -13.42
C ARG A 8 -5.83 -1.88 -14.83
N VAL A 9 -4.83 -1.31 -15.52
CA VAL A 9 -4.39 -1.81 -16.81
C VAL A 9 -3.35 -2.87 -16.52
N ARG A 10 -3.39 -4.02 -17.16
CA ARG A 10 -2.35 -5.08 -17.11
C ARG A 10 -0.95 -4.55 -17.47
N GLY A 11 -0.52 -3.49 -16.77
CA GLY A 11 0.83 -2.96 -16.81
C GLY A 11 1.78 -4.02 -16.27
N SER A 12 2.91 -4.21 -16.91
CA SER A 12 3.88 -5.19 -16.43
C SER A 12 4.32 -4.80 -15.01
N GLU A 13 4.54 -5.78 -14.12
CA GLU A 13 5.15 -5.61 -12.79
C GLU A 13 6.36 -4.66 -12.84
N ARG A 14 7.11 -4.73 -13.94
CA ARG A 14 8.27 -3.88 -14.21
C ARG A 14 7.88 -2.39 -14.37
N GLU A 15 6.74 -2.09 -14.97
CA GLU A 15 6.27 -0.69 -15.10
C GLU A 15 5.80 -0.15 -13.77
N LEU A 16 5.08 -0.95 -12.98
CA LEU A 16 4.68 -0.59 -11.64
C LEU A 16 5.92 -0.30 -10.78
N ALA A 17 6.91 -1.20 -10.77
CA ALA A 17 8.15 -0.99 -10.03
C ALA A 17 8.86 0.32 -10.42
N LYS A 18 8.94 0.63 -11.72
CA LYS A 18 9.52 1.89 -12.20
C LYS A 18 8.77 3.12 -11.70
N ILE A 19 7.43 3.06 -11.68
CA ILE A 19 6.61 4.19 -11.23
C ILE A 19 6.78 4.39 -9.74
N VAL A 20 6.70 3.31 -8.95
CA VAL A 20 6.98 3.37 -7.51
C VAL A 20 8.36 4.00 -7.27
N SER A 21 9.41 3.48 -7.95
CA SER A 21 10.76 3.99 -7.81
C SER A 21 10.90 5.48 -8.15
N ARG A 22 10.12 5.99 -9.09
CA ARG A 22 10.15 7.41 -9.49
C ARG A 22 9.32 8.31 -8.57
N THR A 23 8.31 7.75 -7.93
CA THR A 23 7.35 8.50 -7.10
C THR A 23 7.77 8.55 -5.64
N VAL A 24 8.52 7.56 -5.14
CA VAL A 24 9.12 7.59 -3.80
C VAL A 24 9.89 8.88 -3.61
N GLY A 25 9.67 9.54 -2.45
CA GLY A 25 10.23 10.83 -2.10
C GLY A 25 9.39 12.02 -2.56
N ALA A 26 8.28 11.80 -3.26
CA ALA A 26 7.39 12.89 -3.65
C ALA A 26 6.52 13.34 -2.45
N GLY A 27 6.59 14.64 -2.16
CA GLY A 27 5.93 15.26 -1.03
C GLY A 27 6.90 16.10 -0.20
N VAL A 28 6.44 16.58 0.95
CA VAL A 28 7.23 17.40 1.86
C VAL A 28 7.39 16.73 3.22
N GLY A 29 8.39 17.13 3.99
CA GLY A 29 8.62 16.66 5.35
C GLY A 29 9.59 15.47 5.44
N LEU A 30 9.68 14.89 6.65
CA LEU A 30 10.58 13.77 6.94
C LEU A 30 10.09 12.45 6.35
N THR A 31 8.77 12.29 6.22
CA THR A 31 8.09 11.19 5.54
C THR A 31 7.22 11.80 4.44
N PRO A 32 7.73 11.90 3.20
CA PRO A 32 6.96 12.41 2.07
C PRO A 32 5.66 11.62 1.85
N SER A 33 4.57 12.30 1.47
CA SER A 33 3.23 11.70 1.33
C SER A 33 3.19 10.47 0.42
N ALA A 34 4.02 10.43 -0.63
CA ALA A 34 4.11 9.26 -1.49
C ALA A 34 4.68 8.04 -0.77
N ASP A 35 5.60 8.23 0.15
CA ASP A 35 6.24 7.15 0.90
C ASP A 35 5.26 6.54 1.90
N ASP A 36 4.55 7.39 2.64
CA ASP A 36 3.46 6.97 3.53
C ASP A 36 2.36 6.23 2.74
N PHE A 37 1.98 6.74 1.56
CA PHE A 37 1.02 6.08 0.68
C PHE A 37 1.49 4.68 0.26
N PHE A 38 2.75 4.52 -0.14
CA PHE A 38 3.28 3.20 -0.51
C PHE A 38 3.39 2.25 0.67
N CYS A 39 3.67 2.73 1.87
CA CYS A 39 3.61 1.91 3.09
C CYS A 39 2.20 1.34 3.32
N GLY A 40 1.17 2.17 3.18
CA GLY A 40 -0.22 1.74 3.30
C GLY A 40 -0.63 0.76 2.21
N MET A 41 -0.26 1.03 0.96
CA MET A 41 -0.50 0.15 -0.17
C MET A 41 0.17 -1.21 0.02
N PHE A 42 1.43 -1.24 0.45
CA PHE A 42 2.18 -2.47 0.70
C PHE A 42 1.55 -3.32 1.80
N LEU A 43 1.11 -2.69 2.90
CA LEU A 43 0.40 -3.38 3.98
C LEU A 43 -0.91 -4.01 3.46
N ALA A 44 -1.72 -3.29 2.69
CA ALA A 44 -2.95 -3.85 2.12
C ALA A 44 -2.67 -5.04 1.20
N MET A 45 -1.67 -4.93 0.31
CA MET A 45 -1.27 -6.02 -0.57
C MET A 45 -0.78 -7.24 0.21
N ASN A 46 -0.12 -7.02 1.35
CA ASN A 46 0.29 -8.10 2.26
C ASN A 46 -0.92 -8.79 2.90
N CYS A 47 -1.92 -8.03 3.37
CA CYS A 47 -3.15 -8.57 3.95
C CYS A 47 -4.02 -9.31 2.91
N LEU A 48 -3.98 -8.89 1.66
CA LEU A 48 -4.70 -9.50 0.53
C LEU A 48 -3.94 -10.70 -0.09
N GLU A 49 -2.75 -11.02 0.41
CA GLU A 49 -1.87 -12.04 -0.18
C GLU A 49 -1.60 -11.79 -1.68
N TRP A 50 -1.60 -10.52 -2.10
CA TRP A 50 -1.41 -10.10 -3.49
C TRP A 50 0.08 -10.05 -3.87
N GLU A 51 0.67 -11.23 -3.94
CA GLU A 51 2.12 -11.41 -4.03
C GLU A 51 2.78 -10.75 -5.25
N THR A 52 2.15 -10.85 -6.42
CA THR A 52 2.69 -10.29 -7.67
C THR A 52 2.86 -8.78 -7.57
N MET A 53 1.79 -8.08 -7.17
CA MET A 53 1.82 -6.62 -7.03
C MET A 53 2.69 -6.17 -5.86
N LYS A 54 2.66 -6.93 -4.76
CA LYS A 54 3.53 -6.68 -3.59
C LYS A 54 5.00 -6.71 -3.99
N LYS A 55 5.45 -7.71 -4.75
CA LYS A 55 6.83 -7.82 -5.24
C LYS A 55 7.21 -6.65 -6.16
N ALA A 56 6.30 -6.21 -7.01
CA ALA A 56 6.56 -5.07 -7.89
C ALA A 56 6.72 -3.75 -7.09
N VAL A 57 5.86 -3.52 -6.10
CA VAL A 57 5.97 -2.36 -5.20
C VAL A 57 7.26 -2.44 -4.38
N GLU A 58 7.58 -3.59 -3.82
CA GLU A 58 8.83 -3.82 -3.10
C GLU A 58 10.07 -3.50 -3.95
N ALA A 59 10.12 -4.03 -5.18
CA ALA A 59 11.22 -3.79 -6.09
C ALA A 59 11.40 -2.28 -6.38
N GLY A 60 10.30 -1.56 -6.59
CA GLY A 60 10.33 -0.10 -6.78
C GLY A 60 10.82 0.66 -5.56
N ILE A 61 10.37 0.29 -4.36
CA ILE A 61 10.83 0.88 -3.09
C ILE A 61 12.33 0.64 -2.91
N ARG A 62 12.81 -0.59 -3.06
CA ARG A 62 14.24 -0.92 -2.90
C ARG A 62 15.11 -0.17 -3.92
N GLU A 63 14.65 -0.03 -5.15
CA GLU A 63 15.35 0.75 -6.17
C GLU A 63 15.43 2.24 -5.79
N ALA A 64 14.34 2.82 -5.29
CA ALA A 64 14.30 4.22 -4.86
C ALA A 64 15.24 4.47 -3.68
N VAL A 65 15.21 3.61 -2.66
CA VAL A 65 16.10 3.66 -1.50
C VAL A 65 17.56 3.55 -1.93
N GLY A 66 17.89 2.59 -2.80
CA GLY A 66 19.25 2.46 -3.34
C GLY A 66 19.74 3.70 -4.10
N LYS A 67 18.82 4.46 -4.70
CA LYS A 67 19.09 5.73 -5.40
C LYS A 67 18.99 6.97 -4.52
N LYS A 68 18.77 6.81 -3.21
CA LYS A 68 18.63 7.94 -2.25
C LYS A 68 17.56 8.95 -2.66
N ARG A 69 16.39 8.47 -3.07
CA ARG A 69 15.30 9.31 -3.58
C ARG A 69 14.44 9.96 -2.51
N THR A 70 14.55 9.50 -1.26
CA THR A 70 13.79 10.03 -0.14
C THR A 70 14.67 10.36 1.04
N THR A 71 14.08 10.80 2.14
CA THR A 71 14.77 11.11 3.39
C THR A 71 15.25 9.83 4.07
N ARG A 72 16.29 9.94 4.91
CA ARG A 72 16.77 8.78 5.67
C ARG A 72 15.69 8.18 6.60
N VAL A 73 14.87 9.03 7.20
CA VAL A 73 13.77 8.58 8.07
C VAL A 73 12.77 7.74 7.26
N SER A 74 12.42 8.23 6.08
CA SER A 74 11.48 7.54 5.20
C SER A 74 12.08 6.26 4.58
N GLU A 75 13.38 6.24 4.28
CA GLU A 75 14.09 5.03 3.83
C GLU A 75 13.91 3.90 4.85
N GLU A 76 14.17 4.17 6.13
CA GLU A 76 14.03 3.19 7.21
C GLU A 76 12.57 2.73 7.36
N MET A 77 11.62 3.68 7.33
CA MET A 77 10.19 3.38 7.41
C MET A 77 9.74 2.46 6.26
N LEU A 78 10.10 2.77 5.02
CA LEU A 78 9.79 1.96 3.84
C LEU A 78 10.38 0.55 3.97
N LEU A 79 11.64 0.45 4.42
CA LEU A 79 12.31 -0.84 4.59
C LEU A 79 11.70 -1.68 5.73
N PHE A 80 11.21 -1.07 6.81
CA PHE A 80 10.45 -1.77 7.86
C PHE A 80 9.16 -2.38 7.30
N HIS A 81 8.42 -1.63 6.48
CA HIS A 81 7.19 -2.14 5.86
C HIS A 81 7.49 -3.28 4.88
N VAL A 82 8.52 -3.15 4.05
CA VAL A 82 8.99 -4.22 3.16
C VAL A 82 9.46 -5.44 3.97
N GLY A 83 10.01 -5.24 5.17
CA GLY A 83 10.34 -6.29 6.12
C GLY A 83 9.15 -6.86 6.91
N HIS A 84 7.91 -6.53 6.52
CA HIS A 84 6.66 -6.96 7.18
C HIS A 84 6.52 -6.48 8.63
N LEU A 85 7.12 -5.35 8.98
CA LEU A 85 6.99 -4.71 10.28
C LEU A 85 5.99 -3.55 10.18
N PHE A 86 4.80 -3.72 10.73
CA PHE A 86 3.72 -2.75 10.63
C PHE A 86 3.30 -2.24 12.01
N PRO A 87 3.16 -0.91 12.18
CA PRO A 87 2.60 -0.35 13.41
C PRO A 87 1.17 -0.83 13.65
N ARG A 88 0.86 -1.17 14.91
CA ARG A 88 -0.43 -1.78 15.30
C ARG A 88 -1.66 -0.98 14.86
N ILE A 89 -1.55 0.35 14.80
CA ILE A 89 -2.68 1.20 14.38
C ILE A 89 -3.08 0.93 12.92
N TYR A 90 -2.13 0.69 12.02
CA TYR A 90 -2.39 0.38 10.61
C TYR A 90 -2.91 -1.04 10.41
N LEU A 91 -2.49 -1.99 11.25
CA LEU A 91 -3.07 -3.34 11.26
C LEU A 91 -4.55 -3.31 11.65
N LYS A 92 -4.93 -2.46 12.65
CA LYS A 92 -6.34 -2.26 13.00
C LYS A 92 -7.15 -1.62 11.88
N LEU A 93 -6.55 -0.70 11.12
CA LEU A 93 -7.20 -0.13 9.93
C LEU A 93 -7.42 -1.20 8.86
N ALA A 94 -6.41 -2.02 8.58
CA ALA A 94 -6.52 -3.13 7.63
C ALA A 94 -7.61 -4.12 8.06
N GLU A 95 -7.67 -4.48 9.33
CA GLU A 95 -8.71 -5.35 9.91
C GLU A 95 -10.11 -4.74 9.70
N ALA A 96 -10.28 -3.44 9.97
CA ALA A 96 -11.55 -2.75 9.76
C ALA A 96 -11.99 -2.76 8.29
N PHE A 97 -11.06 -2.57 7.35
CA PHE A 97 -11.35 -2.66 5.91
C PHE A 97 -11.72 -4.08 5.47
N LEU A 98 -11.06 -5.11 6.01
CA LEU A 98 -11.28 -6.50 5.60
C LEU A 98 -12.55 -7.11 6.18
N THR A 99 -12.92 -6.72 7.39
CA THR A 99 -14.05 -7.34 8.11
C THR A 99 -15.34 -6.52 8.04
N GLY A 100 -15.26 -5.26 7.60
CA GLY A 100 -16.37 -4.29 7.73
C GLY A 100 -16.76 -4.06 9.19
N GLY A 101 -15.99 -4.59 10.14
CA GLY A 101 -16.20 -4.49 11.58
C GLY A 101 -15.24 -3.50 12.23
N GLY A 102 -15.43 -3.30 13.53
CA GLY A 102 -14.60 -2.38 14.30
C GLY A 102 -15.06 -0.93 14.21
N ASP A 103 -14.43 -0.10 15.01
CA ASP A 103 -14.73 1.32 15.09
C ASP A 103 -13.80 2.08 14.11
N LEU A 104 -14.14 2.01 12.81
CA LEU A 104 -13.36 2.67 11.76
C LEU A 104 -13.20 4.17 12.05
N GLU A 105 -14.23 4.82 12.58
CA GLU A 105 -14.19 6.24 12.92
C GLU A 105 -13.13 6.55 13.98
N LYS A 106 -13.08 5.76 15.06
CA LYS A 106 -12.03 5.90 16.08
C LYS A 106 -10.63 5.58 15.55
N VAL A 107 -10.50 4.62 14.66
CA VAL A 107 -9.21 4.31 14.03
C VAL A 107 -8.77 5.50 13.18
N MET A 108 -9.65 6.05 12.36
CA MET A 108 -9.36 7.22 11.51
C MET A 108 -9.06 8.48 12.35
N GLU A 109 -9.79 8.71 13.44
CA GLU A 109 -9.50 9.81 14.38
C GLU A 109 -8.09 9.69 14.98
N ARG A 110 -7.66 8.48 15.34
CA ARG A 110 -6.30 8.26 15.83
C ARG A 110 -5.25 8.44 14.75
N LEU A 111 -5.52 7.97 13.53
CA LEU A 111 -4.62 8.12 12.40
C LEU A 111 -4.43 9.57 11.99
N SER A 112 -5.48 10.41 12.08
CA SER A 112 -5.38 11.84 11.82
C SER A 112 -4.42 12.58 12.77
N LYS A 113 -4.06 11.96 13.92
CA LYS A 113 -3.11 12.48 14.91
C LYS A 113 -1.70 11.91 14.72
N VAL A 114 -1.48 11.03 13.73
CA VAL A 114 -0.17 10.46 13.41
C VAL A 114 0.56 11.35 12.42
N GLY A 115 1.59 12.05 12.88
CA GLY A 115 2.29 13.05 12.07
C GLY A 115 1.36 14.19 11.65
N HIS A 116 1.76 14.93 10.62
CA HIS A 116 0.90 15.99 10.06
C HIS A 116 -0.14 15.41 9.09
N SER A 117 0.28 14.55 8.15
CA SER A 117 -0.58 13.89 7.17
C SER A 117 -0.32 12.38 7.04
N SER A 118 0.80 11.89 7.59
CA SER A 118 1.30 10.52 7.40
C SER A 118 0.25 9.42 7.66
N GLY A 119 -0.54 9.56 8.73
CA GLY A 119 -1.59 8.60 9.05
C GLY A 119 -2.66 8.53 7.97
N ILE A 120 -3.05 9.68 7.41
CA ILE A 120 -4.07 9.78 6.36
C ILE A 120 -3.49 9.32 5.01
N ASP A 121 -2.26 9.72 4.67
CA ASP A 121 -1.60 9.32 3.43
C ASP A 121 -1.45 7.78 3.36
N MET A 122 -1.10 7.15 4.49
CA MET A 122 -1.04 5.70 4.61
C MET A 122 -2.42 5.05 4.49
N ALA A 123 -3.46 5.61 5.11
CA ALA A 123 -4.84 5.13 4.96
C ALA A 123 -5.32 5.23 3.50
N CYS A 124 -4.96 6.31 2.80
CA CYS A 124 -5.26 6.48 1.37
C CYS A 124 -4.58 5.40 0.51
N GLY A 125 -3.32 5.09 0.79
CA GLY A 125 -2.58 4.03 0.10
C GLY A 125 -3.23 2.65 0.29
N MET A 126 -3.63 2.35 1.51
CA MET A 126 -4.35 1.12 1.85
C MET A 126 -5.69 1.04 1.14
N ALA A 127 -6.52 2.07 1.21
CA ALA A 127 -7.82 2.12 0.54
C ALA A 127 -7.69 1.98 -0.99
N ALA A 128 -6.66 2.60 -1.58
CA ALA A 128 -6.38 2.47 -3.01
C ALA A 128 -6.08 1.02 -3.41
N ALA A 129 -5.25 0.30 -2.65
CA ALA A 129 -4.92 -1.09 -2.92
C ALA A 129 -6.16 -2.00 -2.78
N PHE A 130 -6.96 -1.85 -1.73
CA PHE A 130 -8.21 -2.61 -1.56
C PHE A 130 -9.18 -2.37 -2.72
N ARG A 131 -9.41 -1.11 -3.09
CA ARG A 131 -10.30 -0.76 -4.20
C ARG A 131 -9.87 -1.35 -5.53
N ILE A 132 -8.57 -1.35 -5.82
CA ILE A 132 -8.03 -1.92 -7.06
C ILE A 132 -8.18 -3.44 -7.05
N PHE A 133 -7.86 -4.08 -5.93
CA PHE A 133 -8.00 -5.53 -5.77
C PHE A 133 -9.44 -5.99 -6.01
N ILE A 134 -10.43 -5.31 -5.42
CA ILE A 134 -11.86 -5.58 -5.63
C ILE A 134 -12.20 -5.45 -7.12
N GLY A 135 -11.80 -4.36 -7.77
CA GLY A 135 -12.07 -4.13 -9.19
C GLY A 135 -11.44 -5.19 -10.11
N VAL A 136 -10.29 -5.75 -9.75
CA VAL A 136 -9.66 -6.86 -10.47
C VAL A 136 -10.45 -8.16 -10.28
N CYS A 137 -10.93 -8.43 -9.06
CA CYS A 137 -11.74 -9.61 -8.77
C CYS A 137 -13.11 -9.58 -9.47
N GLU A 138 -13.78 -8.42 -9.51
CA GLU A 138 -15.08 -8.24 -10.16
C GLU A 138 -14.99 -8.31 -11.69
N GLY A 139 -13.87 -7.87 -12.28
CA GLY A 139 -13.62 -7.90 -13.73
C GLY A 139 -13.35 -9.30 -14.31
N GLY A 140 -13.38 -10.36 -13.50
CA GLY A 140 -13.15 -11.73 -13.93
C GLY A 140 -11.69 -12.07 -14.23
N ASP A 141 -10.78 -11.16 -13.98
CA ASP A 141 -9.34 -11.28 -14.23
C ASP A 141 -8.55 -11.84 -13.01
N CYS A 142 -9.22 -12.57 -12.13
CA CYS A 142 -8.56 -13.29 -11.04
C CYS A 142 -7.71 -14.44 -11.59
N VAL A 143 -6.54 -14.10 -12.17
CA VAL A 143 -5.61 -15.05 -12.82
C VAL A 143 -4.60 -15.62 -11.82
N GLU A 144 -4.81 -15.49 -10.54
CA GLU A 144 -3.95 -16.20 -9.58
C GLU A 144 -4.70 -17.38 -8.96
N LYS A 145 -4.30 -18.58 -9.39
CA LYS A 145 -4.68 -19.89 -8.81
C LYS A 145 -4.32 -20.04 -7.32
N ASN A 146 -3.94 -18.96 -6.64
CA ASN A 146 -3.57 -18.90 -5.23
C ASN A 146 -4.54 -18.08 -4.38
N CYS A 147 -5.69 -17.69 -4.90
CA CYS A 147 -6.80 -17.33 -4.02
C CYS A 147 -7.28 -18.64 -3.39
N GLY A 148 -6.56 -19.14 -2.39
CA GLY A 148 -6.94 -20.30 -1.62
C GLY A 148 -8.34 -20.06 -1.08
N SER A 149 -9.28 -20.90 -1.49
CA SER A 149 -10.70 -21.10 -1.15
C SER A 149 -11.31 -20.37 0.06
N LYS A 150 -10.86 -19.18 0.39
CA LYS A 150 -11.57 -18.23 1.25
C LYS A 150 -12.43 -17.39 0.31
N LYS A 151 -13.70 -17.80 0.16
CA LYS A 151 -14.75 -16.97 -0.43
C LYS A 151 -14.53 -15.54 0.05
N CYS A 152 -14.35 -14.60 -0.91
CA CYS A 152 -14.52 -13.18 -0.63
C CYS A 152 -15.93 -13.03 -0.05
N VAL A 153 -16.01 -12.99 1.27
CA VAL A 153 -17.26 -12.67 1.99
C VAL A 153 -17.20 -11.16 2.14
N PHE A 154 -17.88 -10.49 1.22
CA PHE A 154 -18.32 -9.12 1.38
C PHE A 154 -19.82 -9.12 1.68
#